data_5ca091120bcfeb5c3383b1737ae49bca
#
_entry.id   5ca091120bcfeb5c3383b1737ae49bca
#
_cell.length_a   1.000
_cell.length_b   1.000
_cell.length_c   1.000
_cell.angle_alpha   90.00
_cell.angle_beta   90.00
_cell.angle_gamma   90.00
#
_symmetry.space_group_name_H-M   'P 1'
#
loop_
_entity.id
_entity.type
_entity.pdbx_description
1 polymer ?
#
loop_
_entity_poly.entity_id
_entity_poly.type
_entity_poly.pdbx_seq_one_letter_code
_entity_poly.pdbx_strand_id
1 'polypeptide(L)'
;IAGGLQDRVIQCYQGLVYMDFSPENKRTVAGLTHYEYEPMDPSLLPPIYVAYHGSLGEPTEVFHNDVRGRYNRGDPQIVQAMQDFAQLAHDGRQAILEQDAAHLSQLIDANFDLRSSICTLAPWQVQMVQTARSCGASAKFAGSGGAIVGVYKDQAMFQALTNQLEAIGSRVIVPQILPSMV
;
A
#
# COMPACT_ATOMS: atom_id res chain seq x y z
N ILE A 1 -14.44 13.15 6.05
CA ILE A 1 -13.32 12.23 6.38
C ILE A 1 -12.06 13.07 6.35
N ALA A 2 -11.34 13.16 7.46
CA ALA A 2 -10.01 13.77 7.46
C ALA A 2 -9.04 12.79 6.79
N GLY A 3 -8.53 13.15 5.61
CA GLY A 3 -7.50 12.37 4.93
C GLY A 3 -6.29 12.13 5.84
N GLY A 4 -5.66 10.97 5.74
CA GLY A 4 -4.44 10.63 6.45
C GLY A 4 -3.30 11.59 6.11
N LEU A 5 -2.24 11.59 6.92
CA LEU A 5 -1.07 12.43 6.63
C LEU A 5 -0.40 12.02 5.32
N GLN A 6 -0.37 10.72 5.00
CA GLN A 6 0.14 10.19 3.72
C GLN A 6 -0.57 10.80 2.51
N ASP A 7 -1.92 10.91 2.56
CA ASP A 7 -2.71 11.45 1.45
C ASP A 7 -2.36 12.92 1.18
N ARG A 8 -2.12 13.70 2.24
CA ARG A 8 -1.74 15.11 2.12
C ARG A 8 -0.33 15.28 1.57
N VAL A 9 0.61 14.44 2.02
CA VAL A 9 2.00 14.48 1.55
C VAL A 9 2.05 14.15 0.07
N ILE A 10 1.41 13.06 -0.38
CA ILE A 10 1.48 12.67 -1.79
C ILE A 10 0.75 13.68 -2.70
N GLN A 11 -0.28 14.37 -2.22
CA GLN A 11 -0.93 15.45 -2.97
C GLN A 11 0.01 16.65 -3.21
N CYS A 12 0.93 16.92 -2.27
CA CYS A 12 1.90 18.01 -2.40
C CYS A 12 3.12 17.60 -3.23
N TYR A 13 3.65 16.39 -2.98
CA TYR A 13 4.88 15.91 -3.60
C TYR A 13 4.66 15.31 -4.99
N GLN A 14 3.54 14.61 -5.17
CA GLN A 14 3.27 13.77 -6.33
C GLN A 14 4.33 12.67 -6.54
N GLY A 15 4.19 11.87 -7.59
CA GLY A 15 5.20 10.87 -7.94
C GLY A 15 5.32 9.71 -6.96
N LEU A 16 6.54 9.32 -6.66
CA LEU A 16 6.92 8.28 -5.70
C LEU A 16 7.61 8.94 -4.51
N VAL A 17 7.11 8.69 -3.30
CA VAL A 17 7.65 9.32 -2.08
C VAL A 17 7.76 8.28 -0.97
N TYR A 18 8.94 8.12 -0.41
CA TYR A 18 9.13 7.43 0.85
C TYR A 18 8.79 8.39 2.00
N MET A 19 7.97 7.93 2.94
CA MET A 19 7.48 8.75 4.04
C MET A 19 7.81 8.08 5.37
N ASP A 20 8.69 8.67 6.13
CA ASP A 20 9.05 8.20 7.47
C ASP A 20 8.34 9.05 8.54
N PHE A 21 7.39 8.42 9.23
CA PHE A 21 6.60 9.04 10.29
C PHE A 21 7.11 8.68 11.70
N SER A 22 8.32 8.20 11.82
CA SER A 22 8.91 7.85 13.12
C SER A 22 9.03 9.08 14.03
N PRO A 23 8.89 8.92 15.36
CA PRO A 23 8.91 10.03 16.30
C PRO A 23 10.19 10.88 16.25
N GLU A 24 11.33 10.26 15.95
CA GLU A 24 12.63 10.91 15.81
C GLU A 24 12.70 11.86 14.61
N ASN A 25 11.93 11.58 13.56
CA ASN A 25 11.83 12.41 12.37
C ASN A 25 10.76 13.49 12.45
N LYS A 26 10.07 13.57 13.59
CA LYS A 26 9.06 14.60 13.82
C LYS A 26 9.70 15.98 13.94
N ARG A 27 9.21 16.93 13.14
CA ARG A 27 9.59 18.35 13.18
C ARG A 27 8.35 19.22 13.33
N THR A 28 8.51 20.36 13.95
CA THR A 28 7.43 21.37 14.06
C THR A 28 7.97 22.71 13.60
N VAL A 29 7.39 23.26 12.54
CA VAL A 29 7.75 24.56 11.97
C VAL A 29 6.48 25.41 11.88
N ALA A 30 6.51 26.61 12.46
CA ALA A 30 5.37 27.52 12.50
C ALA A 30 4.06 26.88 13.02
N GLY A 31 4.16 25.98 13.99
CA GLY A 31 3.02 25.24 14.57
C GLY A 31 2.50 24.07 13.74
N LEU A 32 3.10 23.78 12.57
CA LEU A 32 2.78 22.65 11.72
C LEU A 32 3.73 21.50 11.97
N THR A 33 3.18 20.31 12.18
CA THR A 33 3.98 19.09 12.31
C THR A 33 4.20 18.47 10.93
N HIS A 34 5.45 18.17 10.62
CA HIS A 34 5.86 17.39 9.47
C HIS A 34 6.88 16.33 9.88
N TYR A 35 7.18 15.43 8.96
CA TYR A 35 8.14 14.33 9.14
C TYR A 35 9.13 14.32 7.97
N GLU A 36 9.90 13.27 7.84
CA GLU A 36 10.83 13.12 6.73
C GLU A 36 10.11 12.52 5.50
N TYR A 37 10.26 13.18 4.36
CA TYR A 37 9.67 12.77 3.09
C TYR A 37 10.75 12.82 2.01
N GLU A 38 11.00 11.69 1.37
CA GLU A 38 12.03 11.51 0.37
C GLU A 38 11.39 11.24 -1.00
N PRO A 39 11.45 12.17 -1.96
CA PRO A 39 11.09 11.89 -3.34
C PRO A 39 12.04 10.84 -3.92
N MET A 40 11.48 9.84 -4.59
CA MET A 40 12.21 8.78 -5.26
C MET A 40 11.95 8.82 -6.77
N ASP A 41 12.90 8.32 -7.56
CA ASP A 41 12.73 8.20 -9.00
C ASP A 41 11.71 7.11 -9.35
N PRO A 42 10.56 7.44 -9.97
CA PRO A 42 9.56 6.45 -10.37
C PRO A 42 10.06 5.44 -11.40
N SER A 43 11.13 5.75 -12.14
CA SER A 43 11.72 4.84 -13.14
C SER A 43 12.36 3.60 -12.51
N LEU A 44 12.63 3.62 -11.20
CA LEU A 44 13.13 2.48 -10.45
C LEU A 44 12.06 1.43 -10.14
N LEU A 45 10.77 1.79 -10.27
CA LEU A 45 9.68 0.86 -10.02
C LEU A 45 9.62 -0.22 -11.10
N PRO A 46 9.42 -1.50 -10.71
CA PRO A 46 9.03 -2.53 -11.66
C PRO A 46 7.64 -2.26 -12.23
N PRO A 47 7.17 -3.03 -13.22
CA PRO A 47 5.82 -2.92 -13.71
C PRO A 47 4.81 -3.12 -12.58
N ILE A 48 3.99 -2.11 -12.31
CA ILE A 48 2.96 -2.13 -11.27
C ILE A 48 1.56 -1.99 -11.88
N TYR A 49 0.58 -2.52 -11.18
CA TYR A 49 -0.82 -2.37 -11.50
C TYR A 49 -1.60 -1.87 -10.29
N VAL A 50 -2.75 -1.28 -10.57
CA VAL A 50 -3.80 -1.01 -9.57
C VAL A 50 -5.08 -1.67 -10.05
N ALA A 51 -5.77 -2.37 -9.14
CA ALA A 51 -7.10 -2.88 -9.43
C ALA A 51 -8.09 -2.41 -8.36
N TYR A 52 -9.32 -2.11 -8.78
CA TYR A 52 -10.36 -1.64 -7.88
C TYR A 52 -11.72 -2.23 -8.24
N HIS A 53 -12.57 -2.44 -7.23
CA HIS A 53 -13.91 -2.93 -7.45
C HIS A 53 -14.84 -1.80 -7.86
N GLY A 54 -15.63 -2.01 -8.93
CA GLY A 54 -16.44 -0.95 -9.55
C GLY A 54 -17.66 -0.51 -8.73
N SER A 55 -18.17 -1.36 -7.82
CA SER A 55 -19.43 -1.13 -7.10
C SER A 55 -19.36 -1.39 -5.59
N LEU A 56 -18.29 -2.01 -5.09
CA LEU A 56 -18.14 -2.31 -3.67
C LEU A 56 -17.15 -1.33 -3.03
N GLY A 57 -17.56 -0.71 -1.95
CA GLY A 57 -16.73 0.14 -1.11
C GLY A 57 -17.14 -0.04 0.35
N GLU A 58 -16.19 -0.11 1.26
CA GLU A 58 -16.46 -0.10 2.68
C GLU A 58 -16.13 1.26 3.29
N PRO A 59 -16.92 1.72 4.29
CA PRO A 59 -16.55 2.91 5.05
C PRO A 59 -15.22 2.69 5.78
N THR A 60 -14.23 3.45 5.42
CA THR A 60 -12.85 3.42 5.98
C THR A 60 -12.82 3.62 7.51
N GLU A 61 -13.83 4.27 8.06
CA GLU A 61 -13.87 4.73 9.45
C GLU A 61 -13.96 3.58 10.48
N VAL A 62 -14.71 2.52 10.18
CA VAL A 62 -14.90 1.41 11.12
C VAL A 62 -13.59 0.67 11.37
N PHE A 63 -12.84 0.44 10.33
CA PHE A 63 -11.54 -0.25 10.37
C PHE A 63 -10.48 0.54 11.16
N HIS A 64 -10.32 1.81 10.84
CA HIS A 64 -9.27 2.63 11.47
C HIS A 64 -9.51 2.88 12.96
N ASN A 65 -10.76 2.91 13.40
CA ASN A 65 -11.09 3.15 14.79
C ASN A 65 -10.75 1.96 15.70
N ASP A 66 -10.92 0.71 15.24
CA ASP A 66 -10.55 -0.47 16.03
C ASP A 66 -9.03 -0.57 16.23
N VAL A 67 -8.25 -0.53 15.16
CA VAL A 67 -6.78 -0.63 15.21
C VAL A 67 -6.20 0.50 16.06
N ARG A 68 -6.67 1.74 15.87
CA ARG A 68 -6.23 2.90 16.69
C ARG A 68 -6.58 2.71 18.16
N GLY A 69 -7.77 2.22 18.45
CA GLY A 69 -8.21 1.96 19.82
C GLY A 69 -7.36 0.90 20.51
N ARG A 70 -7.02 -0.18 19.80
CA ARG A 70 -6.12 -1.23 20.29
C ARG A 70 -4.70 -0.72 20.50
N TYR A 71 -4.16 0.05 19.56
CA TYR A 71 -2.85 0.67 19.67
C TYR A 71 -2.75 1.59 20.90
N ASN A 72 -3.73 2.47 21.09
CA ASN A 72 -3.75 3.42 22.21
C ASN A 72 -3.87 2.73 23.58
N ARG A 73 -4.41 1.52 23.63
CA ARG A 73 -4.44 0.68 24.84
C ARG A 73 -3.16 -0.13 25.05
N GLY A 74 -2.19 -0.03 24.14
CA GLY A 74 -0.92 -0.77 24.20
C GLY A 74 -1.07 -2.27 23.88
N ASP A 75 -2.04 -2.66 23.05
CA ASP A 75 -2.19 -4.05 22.58
C ASP A 75 -0.87 -4.51 21.92
N PRO A 76 -0.15 -5.51 22.52
CA PRO A 76 1.19 -5.87 22.05
C PRO A 76 1.20 -6.36 20.60
N GLN A 77 0.16 -7.03 20.15
CA GLN A 77 0.03 -7.51 18.79
C GLN A 77 -0.03 -6.33 17.80
N ILE A 78 -0.80 -5.30 18.13
CA ILE A 78 -0.94 -4.13 17.26
C ILE A 78 0.32 -3.26 17.29
N VAL A 79 0.93 -3.08 18.46
CA VAL A 79 2.18 -2.32 18.57
C VAL A 79 3.28 -2.99 17.74
N GLN A 80 3.44 -4.31 17.84
CA GLN A 80 4.39 -5.06 17.03
C GLN A 80 4.07 -4.95 15.53
N ALA A 81 2.82 -5.12 15.15
CA ALA A 81 2.42 -5.01 13.75
C ALA A 81 2.72 -3.62 13.15
N MET A 82 2.61 -2.53 13.93
CA MET A 82 3.00 -1.19 13.45
C MET A 82 4.52 -1.10 13.20
N GLN A 83 5.34 -1.72 14.04
CA GLN A 83 6.79 -1.80 13.83
C GLN A 83 7.12 -2.63 12.58
N ASP A 84 6.45 -3.78 12.42
CA ASP A 84 6.63 -4.65 11.24
C ASP A 84 6.22 -3.93 9.95
N PHE A 85 5.12 -3.15 9.94
CA PHE A 85 4.76 -2.32 8.79
C PHE A 85 5.82 -1.25 8.46
N ALA A 86 6.40 -0.63 9.48
CA ALA A 86 7.49 0.34 9.28
C ALA A 86 8.72 -0.34 8.66
N GLN A 87 9.08 -1.52 9.15
CA GLN A 87 10.19 -2.31 8.59
C GLN A 87 9.91 -2.72 7.13
N LEU A 88 8.70 -3.22 6.83
CA LEU A 88 8.30 -3.55 5.46
C LEU A 88 8.38 -2.33 4.51
N ALA A 89 8.05 -1.13 5.00
CA ALA A 89 8.17 0.09 4.20
C ALA A 89 9.64 0.47 3.94
N HIS A 90 10.50 0.34 4.96
CA HIS A 90 11.94 0.57 4.84
C HIS A 90 12.58 -0.41 3.84
N ASP A 91 12.30 -1.70 3.97
CA ASP A 91 12.83 -2.73 3.09
C ASP A 91 12.28 -2.58 1.66
N GLY A 92 11.02 -2.15 1.53
CA GLY A 92 10.42 -1.83 0.23
C GLY A 92 11.12 -0.67 -0.48
N ARG A 93 11.50 0.39 0.27
CA ARG A 93 12.34 1.46 -0.26
C ARG A 93 13.67 0.92 -0.77
N GLN A 94 14.33 0.08 0.01
CA GLN A 94 15.62 -0.51 -0.37
C GLN A 94 15.49 -1.39 -1.61
N ALA A 95 14.49 -2.26 -1.67
CA ALA A 95 14.21 -3.11 -2.83
C ALA A 95 13.97 -2.30 -4.12
N ILE A 96 13.30 -1.13 -4.01
CA ILE A 96 13.11 -0.22 -5.15
C ILE A 96 14.46 0.38 -5.59
N LEU A 97 15.29 0.87 -4.68
CA LEU A 97 16.60 1.44 -4.98
C LEU A 97 17.56 0.43 -5.63
N GLU A 98 17.47 -0.82 -5.21
CA GLU A 98 18.23 -1.94 -5.76
C GLU A 98 17.62 -2.54 -7.04
N GLN A 99 16.42 -2.09 -7.42
CA GLN A 99 15.63 -2.63 -8.54
C GLN A 99 15.34 -4.14 -8.39
N ASP A 100 15.23 -4.61 -7.14
CA ASP A 100 14.86 -6.00 -6.84
C ASP A 100 13.34 -6.17 -6.83
N ALA A 101 12.78 -6.38 -8.02
CA ALA A 101 11.34 -6.58 -8.22
C ALA A 101 10.82 -7.84 -7.50
N ALA A 102 11.65 -8.88 -7.35
CA ALA A 102 11.25 -10.12 -6.70
C ALA A 102 11.10 -9.91 -5.19
N HIS A 103 12.05 -9.24 -4.57
CA HIS A 103 11.99 -8.89 -3.17
C HIS A 103 10.84 -7.91 -2.87
N LEU A 104 10.66 -6.88 -3.70
CA LEU A 104 9.53 -5.96 -3.57
C LEU A 104 8.18 -6.68 -3.64
N SER A 105 8.02 -7.64 -4.54
CA SER A 105 6.81 -8.49 -4.63
C SER A 105 6.54 -9.23 -3.33
N GLN A 106 7.55 -9.84 -2.73
CA GLN A 106 7.43 -10.56 -1.44
C GLN A 106 7.02 -9.61 -0.30
N LEU A 107 7.60 -8.41 -0.24
CA LEU A 107 7.27 -7.39 0.77
C LEU A 107 5.84 -6.87 0.61
N ILE A 108 5.37 -6.70 -0.63
CA ILE A 108 3.97 -6.34 -0.93
C ILE A 108 3.02 -7.41 -0.38
N ASP A 109 3.30 -8.69 -0.63
CA ASP A 109 2.49 -9.78 -0.13
C ASP A 109 2.54 -9.89 1.40
N ALA A 110 3.71 -9.77 2.00
CA ALA A 110 3.89 -9.75 3.46
C ALA A 110 3.10 -8.61 4.13
N ASN A 111 3.02 -7.44 3.49
CA ASN A 111 2.23 -6.31 3.98
C ASN A 111 0.73 -6.65 4.08
N PHE A 112 0.16 -7.32 3.06
CA PHE A 112 -1.22 -7.76 3.11
C PHE A 112 -1.43 -8.85 4.16
N ASP A 113 -0.52 -9.82 4.25
CA ASP A 113 -0.62 -10.94 5.19
C ASP A 113 -0.56 -10.43 6.65
N LEU A 114 0.33 -9.50 6.95
CA LEU A 114 0.38 -8.82 8.24
C LEU A 114 -0.94 -8.08 8.53
N ARG A 115 -1.48 -7.36 7.56
CA ARG A 115 -2.76 -6.67 7.71
C ARG A 115 -3.91 -7.65 7.99
N SER A 116 -3.97 -8.76 7.29
CA SER A 116 -5.00 -9.78 7.48
C SER A 116 -4.93 -10.48 8.84
N SER A 117 -3.74 -10.51 9.46
CA SER A 117 -3.54 -11.11 10.80
C SER A 117 -4.08 -10.26 11.95
N ILE A 118 -4.25 -8.95 11.75
CA ILE A 118 -4.67 -8.01 12.79
C ILE A 118 -6.06 -7.41 12.54
N CYS A 119 -6.66 -7.67 11.39
CA CYS A 119 -7.89 -7.04 10.93
C CYS A 119 -8.87 -8.07 10.36
N THR A 120 -10.15 -7.88 10.61
CA THR A 120 -11.20 -8.59 9.87
C THR A 120 -11.39 -7.91 8.52
N LEU A 121 -11.18 -8.66 7.44
CA LEU A 121 -11.31 -8.18 6.08
C LEU A 121 -12.58 -8.74 5.44
N ALA A 122 -13.22 -7.96 4.57
CA ALA A 122 -14.37 -8.43 3.83
C ALA A 122 -13.97 -9.54 2.82
N PRO A 123 -14.81 -10.58 2.62
CA PRO A 123 -14.47 -11.69 1.73
C PRO A 123 -14.11 -11.25 0.30
N TRP A 124 -14.79 -10.24 -0.25
CA TRP A 124 -14.51 -9.73 -1.59
C TRP A 124 -13.14 -9.04 -1.70
N GLN A 125 -12.69 -8.37 -0.63
CA GLN A 125 -11.36 -7.76 -0.55
C GLN A 125 -10.25 -8.82 -0.58
N VAL A 126 -10.43 -9.88 0.21
CA VAL A 126 -9.53 -11.04 0.24
C VAL A 126 -9.51 -11.73 -1.13
N GLN A 127 -10.69 -11.89 -1.76
CA GLN A 127 -10.82 -12.47 -3.08
C GLN A 127 -10.03 -11.71 -4.14
N MET A 128 -10.05 -10.37 -4.15
CA MET A 128 -9.25 -9.56 -5.08
C MET A 128 -7.75 -9.88 -4.96
N VAL A 129 -7.22 -9.91 -3.73
CA VAL A 129 -5.81 -10.21 -3.48
C VAL A 129 -5.47 -11.65 -3.89
N GLN A 130 -6.28 -12.62 -3.50
CA GLN A 130 -6.04 -14.04 -3.84
C GLN A 130 -6.11 -14.28 -5.35
N THR A 131 -7.04 -13.62 -6.05
CA THR A 131 -7.14 -13.68 -7.51
C THR A 131 -5.88 -13.14 -8.18
N ALA A 132 -5.37 -12.00 -7.73
CA ALA A 132 -4.12 -11.45 -8.27
C ALA A 132 -2.92 -12.39 -8.02
N ARG A 133 -2.78 -12.92 -6.81
CA ARG A 133 -1.71 -13.84 -6.44
C ARG A 133 -1.79 -15.18 -7.19
N SER A 134 -2.98 -15.67 -7.49
CA SER A 134 -3.14 -16.89 -8.31
C SER A 134 -2.62 -16.74 -9.75
N CYS A 135 -2.52 -15.51 -10.25
CA CYS A 135 -1.88 -15.18 -11.52
C CYS A 135 -0.36 -14.98 -11.41
N GLY A 136 0.22 -15.09 -10.22
CA GLY A 136 1.65 -14.88 -9.96
C GLY A 136 2.04 -13.42 -9.68
N ALA A 137 1.08 -12.48 -9.67
CA ALA A 137 1.33 -11.09 -9.29
C ALA A 137 1.28 -10.93 -7.78
N SER A 138 2.05 -9.99 -7.22
CA SER A 138 1.90 -9.61 -5.81
C SER A 138 0.68 -8.71 -5.62
N ALA A 139 0.14 -8.67 -4.39
CA ALA A 139 -1.01 -7.82 -4.10
C ALA A 139 -1.11 -7.41 -2.63
N LYS A 140 -1.34 -6.11 -2.40
CA LYS A 140 -1.77 -5.53 -1.13
C LYS A 140 -2.83 -4.47 -1.35
N PHE A 141 -3.52 -4.05 -0.30
CA PHE A 141 -4.43 -2.91 -0.41
C PHE A 141 -3.65 -1.61 -0.73
N ALA A 142 -4.17 -0.83 -1.66
CA ALA A 142 -3.64 0.50 -1.98
C ALA A 142 -3.95 1.53 -0.88
N GLY A 143 -5.00 1.29 -0.11
CA GLY A 143 -5.44 2.12 1.02
C GLY A 143 -6.30 1.31 1.98
N SER A 144 -7.57 1.69 2.16
CA SER A 144 -8.50 1.03 3.09
C SER A 144 -8.98 -0.35 2.66
N GLY A 145 -8.90 -0.70 1.36
CA GLY A 145 -9.25 -2.04 0.85
C GLY A 145 -10.20 -2.04 -0.34
N GLY A 146 -10.62 -0.87 -0.85
CA GLY A 146 -11.42 -0.77 -2.08
C GLY A 146 -10.60 -0.97 -3.37
N ALA A 147 -9.28 -0.90 -3.26
CA ALA A 147 -8.33 -1.12 -4.34
C ALA A 147 -7.11 -1.90 -3.84
N ILE A 148 -6.48 -2.62 -4.77
CA ILE A 148 -5.21 -3.32 -4.56
C ILE A 148 -4.14 -2.75 -5.49
N VAL A 149 -2.89 -2.86 -5.06
CA VAL A 149 -1.69 -2.54 -5.84
C VAL A 149 -0.70 -3.69 -5.74
N GLY A 150 0.02 -3.95 -6.81
CA GLY A 150 1.05 -4.98 -6.81
C GLY A 150 1.98 -4.89 -8.02
N VAL A 151 2.93 -5.80 -8.06
CA VAL A 151 3.92 -5.97 -9.12
C VAL A 151 3.49 -7.15 -10.01
N TYR A 152 3.68 -7.00 -11.31
CA TYR A 152 3.57 -8.09 -12.28
C TYR A 152 4.86 -8.21 -13.10
N LYS A 153 5.13 -9.40 -13.62
CA LYS A 153 6.41 -9.70 -14.26
C LYS A 153 6.45 -9.32 -15.75
N ASP A 154 5.40 -9.66 -16.47
CA ASP A 154 5.35 -9.57 -17.93
C ASP A 154 3.93 -9.39 -18.47
N GLN A 155 3.81 -9.16 -19.76
CA GLN A 155 2.53 -8.94 -20.42
C GLN A 155 1.58 -10.15 -20.34
N ALA A 156 2.10 -11.36 -20.32
CA ALA A 156 1.27 -12.57 -20.21
C ALA A 156 0.62 -12.66 -18.83
N MET A 157 1.40 -12.38 -17.78
CA MET A 157 0.88 -12.29 -16.40
C MET A 157 -0.14 -11.14 -16.28
N PHE A 158 0.15 -9.96 -16.84
CA PHE A 158 -0.77 -8.82 -16.81
C PHE A 158 -2.11 -9.14 -17.49
N GLN A 159 -2.09 -9.82 -18.63
CA GLN A 159 -3.33 -10.22 -19.32
C GLN A 159 -4.13 -11.24 -18.50
N ALA A 160 -3.47 -12.24 -17.91
CA ALA A 160 -4.12 -13.22 -17.04
C ALA A 160 -4.74 -12.54 -15.81
N LEU A 161 -3.98 -11.66 -15.16
CA LEU A 161 -4.41 -10.85 -14.03
C LEU A 161 -5.65 -10.02 -14.38
N THR A 162 -5.63 -9.30 -15.49
CA THR A 162 -6.74 -8.47 -15.95
C THR A 162 -8.00 -9.30 -16.16
N ASN A 163 -7.89 -10.39 -16.91
CA ASN A 163 -9.03 -11.27 -17.20
C ASN A 163 -9.65 -11.85 -15.92
N GLN A 164 -8.82 -12.29 -14.97
CA GLN A 164 -9.31 -12.90 -13.73
C GLN A 164 -9.94 -11.86 -12.78
N LEU A 165 -9.35 -10.69 -12.67
CA LEU A 165 -9.90 -9.61 -11.83
C LEU A 165 -11.18 -9.01 -12.43
N GLU A 166 -11.26 -8.87 -13.76
CA GLU A 166 -12.49 -8.42 -14.43
C GLU A 166 -13.63 -9.43 -14.26
N ALA A 167 -13.33 -10.73 -14.25
CA ALA A 167 -14.32 -11.79 -14.01
C ALA A 167 -14.99 -11.70 -12.62
N ILE A 168 -14.34 -11.07 -11.66
CA ILE A 168 -14.89 -10.82 -10.31
C ILE A 168 -15.37 -9.37 -10.11
N GLY A 169 -15.58 -8.61 -11.21
CA GLY A 169 -16.13 -7.25 -11.18
C GLY A 169 -15.12 -6.14 -10.84
N SER A 170 -13.84 -6.42 -10.88
CA SER A 170 -12.78 -5.43 -10.68
C SER A 170 -12.32 -4.85 -12.01
N ARG A 171 -11.77 -3.63 -11.98
CA ARG A 171 -11.07 -3.01 -13.11
C ARG A 171 -9.60 -2.94 -12.82
N VAL A 172 -8.76 -3.14 -13.85
CA VAL A 172 -7.30 -3.11 -13.75
C VAL A 172 -6.76 -1.96 -14.58
N ILE A 173 -5.83 -1.20 -14.01
CA ILE A 173 -5.12 -0.11 -14.69
C ILE A 173 -3.62 -0.22 -14.44
N VAL A 174 -2.83 0.26 -15.39
CA VAL A 174 -1.40 0.54 -15.22
C VAL A 174 -1.27 2.03 -14.93
N PRO A 175 -0.88 2.43 -13.70
CA PRO A 175 -0.75 3.84 -13.39
C PRO A 175 0.47 4.44 -14.10
N GLN A 176 0.35 5.66 -14.59
CA GLN A 176 1.48 6.47 -15.00
C GLN A 176 1.94 7.30 -13.80
N ILE A 177 3.16 7.04 -13.33
CA ILE A 177 3.74 7.76 -12.20
C ILE A 177 4.74 8.77 -12.75
N LEU A 178 4.43 10.05 -12.57
CA LEU A 178 5.33 11.14 -12.97
C LEU A 178 6.35 11.39 -11.86
N PRO A 179 7.51 11.99 -12.15
CA PRO A 179 8.45 12.45 -11.14
C PRO A 179 7.80 13.42 -10.15
N SER A 180 8.34 13.46 -8.93
CA SER A 180 7.91 14.47 -7.94
C SER A 180 8.14 15.88 -8.48
N MET A 181 7.28 16.81 -8.05
CA MET A 181 7.42 18.24 -8.38
C MET A 181 8.22 19.02 -7.35
N VAL A 182 8.67 18.37 -6.29
CA VAL A 182 9.42 18.96 -5.16
C VAL A 182 10.82 18.36 -5.13
#